data_edd6e7003c1db9a00a0c88447fb10f6d
#
_entry.id   edd6e7003c1db9a00a0c88447fb10f6d
#
_cell.length_a   1.000
_cell.length_b   1.000
_cell.length_c   1.000
_cell.angle_alpha   90.00
_cell.angle_beta   90.00
_cell.angle_gamma   90.00
#
_symmetry.space_group_name_H-M   'P 1'
#
loop_
_entity.id
_entity.type
_entity.pdbx_description
1 polymer ?
#
loop_
_entity_poly.entity_id
_entity_poly.type
_entity_poly.pdbx_seq_one_letter_code
_entity_poly.pdbx_strand_id
1 'polypeptide(L)'
;MERLDMENSLSRMRPYLVSEWSEKNFPLTPDTVTFGSNKIVWWNGACGHEWQTSIKARSAGEQCPICSGARVLRGYNDFECKFPELAKEWSPKNEPLRPSMITAATHRKVIWQCELGHEWTASVKSRTVNGTGCPYCSHNFVLPGFNDLASRFPEIAAEWSERNLPLMPDQVTAFKNIKVWWKCRLGHEWNTLISTRAGGSQCPYCSGIKLLKGFNDLQTKFPLLATEWSEKNLPLTPDAVNDKSTKNVWWKCSTCGYEWKVVVKARVKGGMCSVCAERAVLQGYNDLGTTDPHLLSEWDFEKNAKWTPSNVSRNSMKVVWWKCEAGHSYRAKITERTIEQKDCPQCEAEFQQALPQMLIMMYGAQNGVTVKSNSDSELGMPIAAFLPELHCAVDVAGTTVTEKREQGVKEHICQCNQLSYYIIKRSTDALQIVTEVKAMFARNHIYLHTDANRDIKVLRERFYLWKSRSAHNQSK
;
A
#
# COMPACT_ATOMS: atom_id res chain seq x y z
N MET A 1 -39.90 -41.91 87.36
CA MET A 1 -39.44 -41.52 86.01
C MET A 1 -38.00 -41.04 86.15
N GLU A 2 -37.06 -41.97 85.94
CA GLU A 2 -35.63 -41.67 86.01
C GLU A 2 -35.27 -40.71 84.91
N ARG A 3 -34.71 -39.56 85.29
CA ARG A 3 -34.02 -38.69 84.33
C ARG A 3 -32.81 -39.43 83.84
N LEU A 4 -32.88 -40.02 82.71
CA LEU A 4 -31.71 -40.46 81.98
C LEU A 4 -30.90 -39.23 81.63
N ASP A 5 -29.84 -39.01 82.44
CA ASP A 5 -28.85 -37.94 82.18
C ASP A 5 -28.04 -38.42 80.98
N MET A 6 -28.54 -38.13 79.78
CA MET A 6 -27.88 -38.59 78.57
C MET A 6 -26.77 -37.63 78.26
N GLU A 7 -25.54 -37.94 78.63
CA GLU A 7 -24.32 -37.22 78.24
C GLU A 7 -24.20 -36.90 76.76
N ASN A 8 -24.85 -37.71 75.93
CA ASN A 8 -24.87 -37.61 74.46
C ASN A 8 -26.24 -37.13 73.90
N SER A 9 -27.01 -36.37 74.71
CA SER A 9 -28.25 -35.78 74.24
C SER A 9 -28.01 -34.77 73.08
N LEU A 10 -29.06 -34.62 72.25
CA LEU A 10 -28.97 -33.65 71.13
C LEU A 10 -28.73 -32.22 71.63
N SER A 11 -29.42 -31.83 72.69
CA SER A 11 -29.27 -30.45 73.27
C SER A 11 -27.85 -30.18 73.74
N ARG A 12 -27.16 -31.18 74.28
CA ARG A 12 -25.80 -31.03 74.81
C ARG A 12 -24.75 -31.12 73.72
N MET A 13 -24.90 -32.05 72.79
CA MET A 13 -23.92 -32.28 71.74
C MET A 13 -24.08 -31.38 70.49
N ARG A 14 -25.25 -30.84 70.26
CA ARG A 14 -25.61 -29.98 69.15
C ARG A 14 -26.58 -28.87 69.55
N PRO A 15 -26.18 -27.98 70.48
CA PRO A 15 -27.08 -26.96 71.08
C PRO A 15 -27.69 -26.03 70.04
N TYR A 16 -27.02 -25.78 68.94
CA TYR A 16 -27.49 -24.96 67.83
C TYR A 16 -28.69 -25.57 67.10
N LEU A 17 -28.92 -26.88 67.20
CA LEU A 17 -30.06 -27.56 66.57
C LEU A 17 -31.32 -27.48 67.45
N VAL A 18 -31.23 -27.10 68.70
CA VAL A 18 -32.37 -27.00 69.61
C VAL A 18 -33.38 -25.94 69.11
N SER A 19 -32.90 -24.84 68.52
CA SER A 19 -33.77 -23.81 67.94
C SER A 19 -34.51 -24.27 66.68
N GLU A 20 -34.05 -25.35 66.06
CA GLU A 20 -34.69 -25.92 64.87
C GLU A 20 -35.60 -27.12 65.21
N TRP A 21 -35.73 -27.47 66.49
CA TRP A 21 -36.58 -28.56 66.93
C TRP A 21 -38.04 -28.17 66.85
N SER A 22 -38.86 -28.91 66.08
CA SER A 22 -40.29 -28.61 65.94
C SER A 22 -41.09 -29.10 67.11
N GLU A 23 -42.05 -28.31 67.53
CA GLU A 23 -43.02 -28.67 68.56
C GLU A 23 -43.87 -29.94 68.19
N LYS A 24 -43.97 -30.26 66.91
CA LYS A 24 -44.60 -31.42 66.37
C LYS A 24 -44.00 -32.78 66.87
N ASN A 25 -42.83 -32.71 67.47
CA ASN A 25 -42.10 -33.84 67.97
C ASN A 25 -42.57 -34.27 69.39
N PHE A 26 -43.42 -33.45 70.04
CA PHE A 26 -43.93 -33.82 71.38
C PHE A 26 -44.51 -35.25 71.42
N PRO A 27 -44.15 -36.08 72.42
CA PRO A 27 -43.47 -35.74 73.67
C PRO A 27 -41.95 -35.86 73.65
N LEU A 28 -41.29 -36.08 72.48
CA LEU A 28 -39.85 -36.07 72.39
C LEU A 28 -39.31 -34.66 72.49
N THR A 29 -38.21 -34.48 73.24
CA THR A 29 -37.50 -33.22 73.41
C THR A 29 -36.03 -33.44 73.05
N PRO A 30 -35.25 -32.34 72.74
CA PRO A 30 -33.80 -32.46 72.42
C PRO A 30 -33.00 -33.11 73.57
N ASP A 31 -33.47 -32.99 74.80
CA ASP A 31 -32.83 -33.61 75.98
C ASP A 31 -33.08 -35.14 76.11
N THR A 32 -34.16 -35.65 75.50
CA THR A 32 -34.58 -37.06 75.62
C THR A 32 -34.13 -37.93 74.44
N VAL A 33 -33.38 -37.33 73.46
CA VAL A 33 -32.90 -38.04 72.29
C VAL A 33 -31.41 -37.90 72.12
N THR A 34 -30.69 -38.88 71.63
CA THR A 34 -29.27 -38.80 71.35
C THR A 34 -29.00 -38.14 69.97
N PHE A 35 -27.92 -37.41 69.81
CA PHE A 35 -27.51 -36.77 68.57
C PHE A 35 -27.25 -37.75 67.42
N GLY A 36 -26.93 -39.00 67.72
CA GLY A 36 -26.69 -40.12 66.75
C GLY A 36 -27.94 -40.94 66.47
N SER A 37 -29.12 -40.54 66.93
CA SER A 37 -30.39 -41.35 66.81
C SER A 37 -30.86 -41.36 65.35
N ASN A 38 -31.28 -42.56 64.87
CA ASN A 38 -31.90 -42.72 63.55
C ASN A 38 -33.40 -42.39 63.55
N LYS A 39 -33.96 -41.93 64.72
CA LYS A 39 -35.37 -41.48 64.75
C LYS A 39 -35.56 -40.29 63.78
N ILE A 40 -36.63 -40.41 62.99
CA ILE A 40 -37.06 -39.32 62.10
C ILE A 40 -37.91 -38.36 62.90
N VAL A 41 -37.57 -37.10 62.85
CA VAL A 41 -38.25 -36.02 63.62
C VAL A 41 -38.50 -34.84 62.71
N TRP A 42 -39.37 -33.93 63.13
CA TRP A 42 -39.63 -32.65 62.46
C TRP A 42 -38.62 -31.61 62.88
N TRP A 43 -38.11 -30.95 61.85
CA TRP A 43 -37.22 -29.80 62.00
C TRP A 43 -37.89 -28.55 61.45
N ASN A 44 -37.72 -27.42 62.13
CA ASN A 44 -38.13 -26.10 61.66
C ASN A 44 -36.86 -25.24 61.50
N GLY A 45 -36.33 -25.16 60.26
CA GLY A 45 -35.12 -24.46 60.03
C GLY A 45 -35.26 -22.94 60.16
N ALA A 46 -34.17 -22.25 60.38
CA ALA A 46 -34.11 -20.79 60.36
C ALA A 46 -34.59 -20.14 59.04
N CYS A 47 -34.66 -20.93 57.98
CA CYS A 47 -35.25 -20.60 56.68
C CYS A 47 -36.77 -20.60 56.62
N GLY A 48 -37.45 -21.00 57.71
CA GLY A 48 -38.91 -21.08 57.80
C GLY A 48 -39.51 -22.35 57.19
N HIS A 49 -38.68 -23.29 56.67
CA HIS A 49 -39.18 -24.57 56.16
C HIS A 49 -39.22 -25.63 57.23
N GLU A 50 -40.26 -26.43 57.19
CA GLU A 50 -40.39 -27.61 58.02
C GLU A 50 -40.14 -28.92 57.19
N TRP A 51 -39.38 -29.82 57.79
CA TRP A 51 -39.13 -31.13 57.14
C TRP A 51 -38.87 -32.21 58.13
N GLN A 52 -38.90 -33.46 57.71
CA GLN A 52 -38.51 -34.58 58.46
C GLN A 52 -37.21 -35.22 58.00
N THR A 53 -36.29 -35.40 58.95
CA THR A 53 -35.04 -36.15 58.69
C THR A 53 -34.62 -36.80 60.03
N SER A 54 -33.66 -37.75 59.97
CA SER A 54 -33.19 -38.39 61.21
C SER A 54 -32.33 -37.42 62.03
N ILE A 55 -32.36 -37.54 63.35
CA ILE A 55 -31.55 -36.74 64.25
C ILE A 55 -30.08 -36.88 63.89
N LYS A 56 -29.61 -38.10 63.56
CA LYS A 56 -28.25 -38.38 63.13
C LYS A 56 -27.87 -37.59 61.84
N ALA A 57 -28.68 -37.58 60.82
CA ALA A 57 -28.45 -36.92 59.57
C ALA A 57 -28.36 -35.39 59.79
N ARG A 58 -29.30 -34.81 60.57
CA ARG A 58 -29.27 -33.40 60.87
C ARG A 58 -28.04 -33.03 61.73
N SER A 59 -27.67 -33.85 62.69
CA SER A 59 -26.47 -33.70 63.55
C SER A 59 -25.16 -33.82 62.74
N ALA A 60 -25.17 -34.60 61.65
CA ALA A 60 -24.06 -34.74 60.72
C ALA A 60 -23.96 -33.59 59.70
N GLY A 61 -24.87 -32.58 59.78
CA GLY A 61 -24.81 -31.40 58.93
C GLY A 61 -25.76 -31.38 57.73
N GLU A 62 -26.69 -32.37 57.62
CA GLU A 62 -27.72 -32.35 56.59
C GLU A 62 -28.55 -31.04 56.74
N GLN A 63 -28.64 -30.31 55.64
CA GLN A 63 -29.34 -29.03 55.56
C GLN A 63 -30.83 -29.21 55.21
N CYS A 64 -31.58 -28.12 55.25
CA CYS A 64 -32.95 -28.06 54.80
C CYS A 64 -33.03 -28.59 53.34
N PRO A 65 -33.81 -29.68 53.06
CA PRO A 65 -33.88 -30.31 51.73
C PRO A 65 -34.54 -29.39 50.67
N ILE A 66 -35.29 -28.37 51.13
CA ILE A 66 -35.89 -27.38 50.23
C ILE A 66 -34.83 -26.38 49.81
N CYS A 67 -34.10 -25.81 50.79
CA CYS A 67 -33.04 -24.83 50.52
C CYS A 67 -31.85 -25.44 49.74
N SER A 68 -31.50 -26.68 50.06
CA SER A 68 -30.46 -27.42 49.32
C SER A 68 -30.89 -27.90 47.91
N GLY A 69 -32.15 -27.78 47.58
CA GLY A 69 -32.73 -28.26 46.33
C GLY A 69 -32.95 -29.77 46.24
N ALA A 70 -32.78 -30.53 47.33
CA ALA A 70 -33.01 -31.97 47.37
C ALA A 70 -34.49 -32.32 47.28
N ARG A 71 -35.37 -31.42 47.72
CA ARG A 71 -36.84 -31.55 47.63
C ARG A 71 -37.43 -30.31 46.95
N VAL A 72 -38.37 -30.52 46.05
CA VAL A 72 -39.12 -29.47 45.38
C VAL A 72 -40.18 -28.89 46.32
N LEU A 73 -40.26 -27.62 46.43
CA LEU A 73 -41.38 -26.86 46.99
C LEU A 73 -41.91 -25.93 45.89
N ARG A 74 -43.09 -26.27 45.35
CA ARG A 74 -43.75 -25.56 44.26
C ARG A 74 -43.93 -24.07 44.60
N GLY A 75 -43.58 -23.16 43.67
CA GLY A 75 -43.64 -21.71 43.85
C GLY A 75 -42.47 -21.13 44.65
N TYR A 76 -41.50 -21.95 45.09
CA TYR A 76 -40.33 -21.47 45.85
C TYR A 76 -38.99 -21.85 45.22
N ASN A 77 -38.72 -23.16 45.05
CA ASN A 77 -37.45 -23.66 44.51
C ASN A 77 -37.59 -24.52 43.28
N ASP A 78 -38.81 -24.63 42.76
CA ASP A 78 -39.02 -25.34 41.50
C ASP A 78 -38.42 -24.61 40.31
N PHE A 79 -38.19 -25.37 39.24
CA PHE A 79 -37.52 -24.85 38.05
C PHE A 79 -38.34 -23.76 37.35
N GLU A 80 -39.67 -23.88 37.29
CA GLU A 80 -40.56 -22.90 36.67
C GLU A 80 -40.45 -21.54 37.35
N CYS A 81 -40.44 -21.53 38.68
CA CYS A 81 -40.32 -20.32 39.49
C CYS A 81 -38.94 -19.67 39.38
N LYS A 82 -37.87 -20.47 39.38
CA LYS A 82 -36.50 -19.98 39.37
C LYS A 82 -35.99 -19.56 37.98
N PHE A 83 -36.50 -20.19 36.95
CA PHE A 83 -36.07 -19.99 35.55
C PHE A 83 -37.28 -19.92 34.61
N PRO A 84 -38.15 -18.89 34.73
CA PRO A 84 -39.39 -18.81 33.97
C PRO A 84 -39.16 -18.73 32.46
N GLU A 85 -38.09 -18.06 32.03
CA GLU A 85 -37.75 -17.97 30.60
C GLU A 85 -37.31 -19.33 30.03
N LEU A 86 -36.49 -20.07 30.75
CA LEU A 86 -36.10 -21.43 30.34
C LEU A 86 -37.28 -22.42 30.40
N ALA A 87 -38.24 -22.19 31.28
CA ALA A 87 -39.45 -23.02 31.37
C ALA A 87 -40.34 -22.91 30.12
N LYS A 88 -40.25 -21.79 29.36
CA LYS A 88 -40.92 -21.64 28.05
C LYS A 88 -40.38 -22.60 27.00
N GLU A 89 -39.11 -22.99 27.12
CA GLU A 89 -38.50 -23.96 26.24
C GLU A 89 -38.78 -25.43 26.63
N TRP A 90 -39.64 -25.69 27.60
CA TRP A 90 -40.00 -27.01 28.02
C TRP A 90 -40.91 -27.69 27.00
N SER A 91 -40.45 -28.76 26.37
CA SER A 91 -41.27 -29.46 25.36
C SER A 91 -42.49 -30.13 25.99
N PRO A 92 -43.68 -30.03 25.38
CA PRO A 92 -44.89 -30.78 25.79
C PRO A 92 -44.68 -32.28 25.83
N LYS A 93 -43.70 -32.82 25.11
CA LYS A 93 -43.36 -34.26 25.10
C LYS A 93 -42.82 -34.78 26.43
N ASN A 94 -42.54 -33.89 27.38
CA ASN A 94 -42.12 -34.31 28.71
C ASN A 94 -43.30 -34.74 29.62
N GLU A 95 -44.56 -34.54 29.22
CA GLU A 95 -45.70 -34.96 30.03
C GLU A 95 -45.59 -36.43 30.47
N PRO A 96 -45.96 -36.75 31.73
CA PRO A 96 -46.60 -35.88 32.74
C PRO A 96 -45.64 -35.04 33.58
N LEU A 97 -44.34 -35.02 33.27
CA LEU A 97 -43.35 -34.20 33.98
C LEU A 97 -43.46 -32.75 33.62
N ARG A 98 -43.63 -31.85 34.62
CA ARG A 98 -43.75 -30.42 34.47
C ARG A 98 -42.58 -29.68 35.12
N PRO A 99 -42.23 -28.43 34.66
CA PRO A 99 -41.17 -27.64 35.26
C PRO A 99 -41.33 -27.39 36.74
N SER A 100 -42.58 -27.25 37.23
CA SER A 100 -42.91 -27.06 38.66
C SER A 100 -42.69 -28.28 39.53
N MET A 101 -42.35 -29.42 38.93
CA MET A 101 -42.13 -30.72 39.65
C MET A 101 -40.66 -31.03 39.92
N ILE A 102 -39.73 -30.19 39.48
CA ILE A 102 -38.29 -30.45 39.58
C ILE A 102 -37.54 -29.20 40.03
N THR A 103 -36.33 -29.38 40.58
CA THR A 103 -35.43 -28.27 40.93
C THR A 103 -34.44 -27.97 39.80
N ALA A 104 -33.92 -26.75 39.76
CA ALA A 104 -32.99 -26.27 38.74
C ALA A 104 -31.64 -27.05 38.67
N ALA A 105 -31.22 -27.63 39.79
CA ALA A 105 -29.95 -28.36 39.88
C ALA A 105 -30.02 -29.85 39.49
N THR A 106 -31.22 -30.33 39.09
CA THR A 106 -31.39 -31.74 38.75
C THR A 106 -30.61 -32.18 37.51
N HIS A 107 -29.98 -33.34 37.58
CA HIS A 107 -29.33 -34.00 36.45
C HIS A 107 -30.31 -34.69 35.47
N ARG A 108 -31.61 -34.62 35.74
CA ARG A 108 -32.64 -35.26 34.92
C ARG A 108 -32.60 -34.69 33.51
N LYS A 109 -32.53 -35.55 32.51
CA LYS A 109 -32.62 -35.19 31.09
C LYS A 109 -34.08 -35.01 30.71
N VAL A 110 -34.37 -33.95 30.00
CA VAL A 110 -35.71 -33.62 29.49
C VAL A 110 -35.59 -33.13 28.05
N ILE A 111 -36.71 -33.11 27.34
CA ILE A 111 -36.78 -32.59 25.97
C ILE A 111 -37.04 -31.07 26.05
N TRP A 112 -36.20 -30.32 25.40
CA TRP A 112 -36.31 -28.86 25.25
C TRP A 112 -36.79 -28.51 23.85
N GLN A 113 -37.50 -27.42 23.69
CA GLN A 113 -37.89 -26.88 22.40
C GLN A 113 -37.58 -25.37 22.35
N CYS A 114 -36.74 -24.96 21.42
CA CYS A 114 -36.45 -23.53 21.26
C CYS A 114 -37.56 -22.80 20.46
N GLU A 115 -37.46 -21.47 20.39
CA GLU A 115 -38.42 -20.63 19.66
C GLU A 115 -38.56 -21.00 18.17
N LEU A 116 -37.50 -21.55 17.55
CA LEU A 116 -37.50 -22.02 16.16
C LEU A 116 -38.09 -23.44 16.02
N GLY A 117 -38.59 -24.03 17.11
CA GLY A 117 -39.20 -25.35 17.10
C GLY A 117 -38.23 -26.52 17.15
N HIS A 118 -36.93 -26.32 17.28
CA HIS A 118 -35.99 -27.43 17.39
C HIS A 118 -36.10 -28.12 18.74
N GLU A 119 -36.16 -29.45 18.70
CA GLU A 119 -36.23 -30.27 19.90
C GLU A 119 -34.91 -31.00 20.18
N TRP A 120 -34.47 -30.99 21.42
CA TRP A 120 -33.29 -31.74 21.87
C TRP A 120 -33.40 -32.21 23.31
N THR A 121 -32.59 -33.18 23.65
CA THR A 121 -32.52 -33.70 25.02
C THR A 121 -31.29 -33.16 25.74
N ALA A 122 -31.51 -32.49 26.88
CA ALA A 122 -30.43 -32.02 27.74
C ALA A 122 -30.85 -32.13 29.22
N SER A 123 -29.86 -32.20 30.14
CA SER A 123 -30.17 -32.14 31.57
C SER A 123 -30.58 -30.72 31.98
N VAL A 124 -31.49 -30.64 32.95
CA VAL A 124 -31.90 -29.32 33.47
C VAL A 124 -30.70 -28.54 33.98
N LYS A 125 -29.81 -29.18 34.75
CA LYS A 125 -28.57 -28.55 35.23
C LYS A 125 -27.70 -28.00 34.11
N SER A 126 -27.60 -28.66 32.97
CA SER A 126 -26.83 -28.18 31.82
C SER A 126 -27.39 -26.88 31.28
N ARG A 127 -28.69 -26.71 31.30
CA ARG A 127 -29.38 -25.51 30.88
C ARG A 127 -29.22 -24.35 31.88
N THR A 128 -29.39 -24.67 33.18
CA THR A 128 -29.40 -23.65 34.27
C THR A 128 -28.03 -23.23 34.73
N VAL A 129 -27.06 -24.12 34.85
CA VAL A 129 -25.73 -23.86 35.40
C VAL A 129 -24.73 -23.57 34.27
N ASN A 130 -24.75 -24.36 33.20
CA ASN A 130 -23.78 -24.22 32.12
C ASN A 130 -24.27 -23.33 30.97
N GLY A 131 -25.51 -22.83 31.03
CA GLY A 131 -26.06 -21.92 30.02
C GLY A 131 -26.16 -22.50 28.61
N THR A 132 -26.18 -23.84 28.47
CA THR A 132 -26.19 -24.45 27.12
C THR A 132 -27.52 -24.18 26.42
N GLY A 133 -27.45 -23.63 25.18
CA GLY A 133 -28.61 -23.38 24.33
C GLY A 133 -29.01 -24.56 23.44
N CYS A 134 -29.86 -24.27 22.47
CA CYS A 134 -30.22 -25.23 21.43
C CYS A 134 -28.98 -25.63 20.62
N PRO A 135 -28.62 -26.92 20.50
CA PRO A 135 -27.42 -27.36 19.80
C PRO A 135 -27.50 -27.16 18.28
N TYR A 136 -28.70 -27.04 17.72
CA TYR A 136 -28.88 -26.73 16.30
C TYR A 136 -28.71 -25.23 16.01
N CYS A 137 -29.28 -24.39 16.85
CA CYS A 137 -29.11 -22.93 16.73
C CYS A 137 -27.67 -22.48 16.98
N SER A 138 -26.96 -23.19 17.89
CA SER A 138 -25.53 -22.92 18.17
C SER A 138 -24.59 -23.63 17.19
N HIS A 139 -25.11 -24.32 16.17
CA HIS A 139 -24.35 -25.07 15.15
C HIS A 139 -23.48 -26.23 15.69
N ASN A 140 -23.70 -26.66 16.92
CA ASN A 140 -22.99 -27.82 17.49
C ASN A 140 -23.45 -29.16 16.90
N PHE A 141 -24.74 -29.26 16.57
CA PHE A 141 -25.34 -30.42 15.90
C PHE A 141 -25.88 -29.99 14.54
N VAL A 142 -25.72 -30.86 13.56
CA VAL A 142 -26.29 -30.63 12.23
C VAL A 142 -27.79 -30.98 12.23
N LEU A 143 -28.56 -30.13 11.57
CA LEU A 143 -29.96 -30.39 11.24
C LEU A 143 -30.13 -30.14 9.74
N PRO A 144 -30.27 -31.19 8.91
CA PRO A 144 -30.44 -31.06 7.47
C PRO A 144 -31.60 -30.11 7.12
N GLY A 145 -31.38 -29.24 6.15
CA GLY A 145 -32.34 -28.21 5.74
C GLY A 145 -32.35 -26.94 6.60
N PHE A 146 -31.57 -26.88 7.69
CA PHE A 146 -31.53 -25.72 8.58
C PHE A 146 -30.15 -25.11 8.73
N ASN A 147 -29.18 -25.86 9.27
CA ASN A 147 -27.85 -25.35 9.60
C ASN A 147 -26.73 -26.15 8.94
N ASP A 148 -27.05 -27.06 8.07
CA ASP A 148 -26.09 -27.81 7.29
C ASP A 148 -25.41 -26.96 6.22
N LEU A 149 -24.28 -27.43 5.71
CA LEU A 149 -23.48 -26.70 4.72
C LEU A 149 -24.24 -26.59 3.40
N ALA A 150 -24.95 -27.62 2.97
CA ALA A 150 -25.67 -27.62 1.69
C ALA A 150 -26.78 -26.56 1.66
N SER A 151 -27.54 -26.44 2.76
CA SER A 151 -28.62 -25.46 2.88
C SER A 151 -28.12 -24.01 3.06
N ARG A 152 -27.08 -23.82 3.86
CA ARG A 152 -26.60 -22.49 4.22
C ARG A 152 -25.62 -21.89 3.19
N PHE A 153 -24.87 -22.73 2.50
CA PHE A 153 -23.83 -22.33 1.55
C PHE A 153 -23.85 -23.25 0.31
N PRO A 154 -24.92 -23.22 -0.48
CA PRO A 154 -25.09 -24.13 -1.62
C PRO A 154 -23.96 -24.03 -2.66
N GLU A 155 -23.45 -22.83 -2.89
CA GLU A 155 -22.32 -22.62 -3.81
C GLU A 155 -21.03 -23.27 -3.31
N ILE A 156 -20.80 -23.25 -1.99
CA ILE A 156 -19.65 -23.92 -1.37
C ILE A 156 -19.85 -25.43 -1.37
N ALA A 157 -21.08 -25.89 -1.09
CA ALA A 157 -21.42 -27.30 -1.13
C ALA A 157 -21.26 -27.91 -2.54
N ALA A 158 -21.49 -27.12 -3.59
CA ALA A 158 -21.23 -27.53 -4.98
C ALA A 158 -19.73 -27.80 -5.29
N GLU A 159 -18.82 -27.28 -4.47
CA GLU A 159 -17.38 -27.59 -4.55
C GLU A 159 -16.96 -28.81 -3.70
N TRP A 160 -17.91 -29.54 -3.11
CA TRP A 160 -17.63 -30.73 -2.32
C TRP A 160 -17.08 -31.85 -3.21
N SER A 161 -15.87 -32.32 -2.90
CA SER A 161 -15.25 -33.38 -3.68
C SER A 161 -15.85 -34.78 -3.33
N GLU A 162 -16.02 -35.60 -4.35
CA GLU A 162 -16.42 -37.02 -4.18
C GLU A 162 -15.47 -37.84 -3.28
N ARG A 163 -14.24 -37.35 -3.09
CA ARG A 163 -13.25 -37.96 -2.19
C ARG A 163 -13.67 -37.94 -0.73
N ASN A 164 -14.71 -37.20 -0.38
CA ASN A 164 -15.23 -37.16 0.99
C ASN A 164 -16.24 -38.27 1.30
N LEU A 165 -16.70 -39.00 0.29
CA LEU A 165 -17.70 -40.04 0.50
C LEU A 165 -17.25 -41.05 1.56
N PRO A 166 -18.19 -41.50 2.45
CA PRO A 166 -19.64 -41.27 2.39
C PRO A 166 -20.15 -39.96 3.02
N LEU A 167 -19.27 -39.10 3.51
CA LEU A 167 -19.64 -37.81 4.13
C LEU A 167 -20.19 -36.84 3.09
N MET A 168 -21.39 -36.31 3.35
CA MET A 168 -22.09 -35.37 2.47
C MET A 168 -22.20 -33.98 3.08
N PRO A 169 -22.42 -32.92 2.28
CA PRO A 169 -22.49 -31.52 2.77
C PRO A 169 -23.69 -31.27 3.70
N ASP A 170 -24.78 -32.00 3.56
CA ASP A 170 -25.98 -31.93 4.43
C ASP A 170 -25.79 -32.57 5.81
N GLN A 171 -24.68 -33.28 6.00
CA GLN A 171 -24.33 -33.95 7.25
C GLN A 171 -23.34 -33.16 8.11
N VAL A 172 -22.96 -31.96 7.69
CA VAL A 172 -21.98 -31.11 8.38
C VAL A 172 -22.46 -29.67 8.48
N THR A 173 -22.11 -28.99 9.58
CA THR A 173 -22.36 -27.56 9.71
C THR A 173 -21.22 -26.74 9.07
N ALA A 174 -21.50 -25.53 8.62
CA ALA A 174 -20.54 -24.65 7.95
C ALA A 174 -19.32 -24.25 8.81
N PHE A 175 -19.44 -24.32 10.12
CA PHE A 175 -18.37 -23.92 11.04
C PHE A 175 -17.65 -25.12 11.69
N LYS A 176 -17.86 -26.31 11.16
CA LYS A 176 -17.21 -27.53 11.70
C LYS A 176 -15.71 -27.51 11.37
N ASN A 177 -14.89 -27.77 12.39
CA ASN A 177 -13.44 -27.83 12.30
C ASN A 177 -12.93 -29.21 11.84
N ILE A 178 -13.46 -29.70 10.73
CA ILE A 178 -12.96 -30.90 10.06
C ILE A 178 -12.40 -30.53 8.69
N LYS A 179 -11.33 -31.20 8.27
CA LYS A 179 -10.74 -31.03 6.94
C LYS A 179 -11.45 -31.94 5.96
N VAL A 180 -11.84 -31.39 4.83
CA VAL A 180 -12.47 -32.12 3.73
C VAL A 180 -11.84 -31.72 2.40
N TRP A 181 -12.07 -32.53 1.38
CA TRP A 181 -11.62 -32.25 0.02
C TRP A 181 -12.65 -31.38 -0.71
N TRP A 182 -12.13 -30.38 -1.40
CA TRP A 182 -12.88 -29.45 -2.22
C TRP A 182 -12.46 -29.56 -3.67
N LYS A 183 -13.36 -29.32 -4.60
CA LYS A 183 -13.10 -29.31 -6.04
C LYS A 183 -13.71 -28.06 -6.66
N CYS A 184 -12.89 -27.13 -7.14
CA CYS A 184 -13.40 -25.91 -7.77
C CYS A 184 -13.90 -26.17 -9.20
N ARG A 185 -14.56 -25.19 -9.79
CA ARG A 185 -15.12 -25.27 -11.17
C ARG A 185 -14.07 -25.57 -12.25
N LEU A 186 -12.79 -25.26 -11.99
CA LEU A 186 -11.67 -25.58 -12.87
C LEU A 186 -11.06 -26.97 -12.62
N GLY A 187 -11.66 -27.76 -11.74
CA GLY A 187 -11.24 -29.12 -11.43
C GLY A 187 -10.10 -29.25 -10.41
N HIS A 188 -9.58 -28.15 -9.85
CA HIS A 188 -8.53 -28.24 -8.83
C HIS A 188 -9.09 -28.82 -7.54
N GLU A 189 -8.37 -29.78 -6.99
CA GLU A 189 -8.71 -30.40 -5.71
C GLU A 189 -7.74 -29.98 -4.62
N TRP A 190 -8.28 -29.65 -3.45
CA TRP A 190 -7.49 -29.32 -2.26
C TRP A 190 -8.21 -29.71 -0.98
N ASN A 191 -7.45 -29.83 0.10
CA ASN A 191 -7.96 -30.16 1.41
C ASN A 191 -7.86 -28.94 2.35
N THR A 192 -8.99 -28.56 2.97
CA THR A 192 -9.04 -27.49 3.98
C THR A 192 -10.24 -27.69 4.91
N LEU A 193 -10.25 -26.95 6.04
CA LEU A 193 -11.35 -26.97 7.00
C LEU A 193 -12.64 -26.42 6.37
N ILE A 194 -13.78 -27.00 6.75
CA ILE A 194 -15.10 -26.48 6.33
C ILE A 194 -15.24 -25.03 6.78
N SER A 195 -14.93 -24.72 8.05
CA SER A 195 -14.99 -23.37 8.59
C SER A 195 -14.13 -22.36 7.81
N THR A 196 -12.95 -22.78 7.34
CA THR A 196 -12.07 -21.93 6.52
C THR A 196 -12.70 -21.64 5.15
N ARG A 197 -13.32 -22.66 4.52
CA ARG A 197 -13.98 -22.49 3.22
C ARG A 197 -15.24 -21.66 3.33
N ALA A 198 -16.06 -21.90 4.34
CA ALA A 198 -17.26 -21.11 4.64
C ALA A 198 -16.92 -19.66 5.04
N GLY A 199 -15.76 -19.43 5.65
CA GLY A 199 -15.22 -18.11 5.95
C GLY A 199 -14.68 -17.34 4.73
N GLY A 200 -14.90 -17.85 3.50
CA GLY A 200 -14.58 -17.14 2.26
C GLY A 200 -13.22 -17.49 1.62
N SER A 201 -12.46 -18.44 2.16
CA SER A 201 -11.23 -18.88 1.49
C SER A 201 -11.54 -19.53 0.14
N GLN A 202 -10.77 -19.21 -0.88
CA GLN A 202 -10.95 -19.70 -2.25
C GLN A 202 -9.98 -20.87 -2.54
N CYS A 203 -10.14 -21.48 -3.72
CA CYS A 203 -9.20 -22.47 -4.23
C CYS A 203 -7.77 -21.90 -4.21
N PRO A 204 -6.81 -22.53 -3.52
CA PRO A 204 -5.45 -21.99 -3.37
C PRO A 204 -4.67 -21.93 -4.68
N TYR A 205 -5.04 -22.70 -5.68
CA TYR A 205 -4.44 -22.66 -7.01
C TYR A 205 -5.00 -21.50 -7.84
N CYS A 206 -6.32 -21.32 -7.86
CA CYS A 206 -6.96 -20.20 -8.55
C CYS A 206 -6.59 -18.84 -7.94
N SER A 207 -6.46 -18.78 -6.62
CA SER A 207 -6.03 -17.57 -5.91
C SER A 207 -4.52 -17.28 -6.03
N GLY A 208 -3.75 -18.25 -6.52
CA GLY A 208 -2.29 -18.16 -6.65
C GLY A 208 -1.51 -18.33 -5.35
N ILE A 209 -2.14 -18.78 -4.28
CA ILE A 209 -1.48 -19.08 -2.99
C ILE A 209 -0.57 -20.30 -3.12
N LYS A 210 -1.05 -21.35 -3.83
CA LYS A 210 -0.28 -22.54 -4.15
C LYS A 210 0.07 -22.57 -5.63
N LEU A 211 1.29 -22.98 -5.92
CA LEU A 211 1.75 -23.21 -7.28
C LEU A 211 1.16 -24.51 -7.84
N LEU A 212 0.72 -24.43 -9.08
CA LEU A 212 0.34 -25.59 -9.92
C LEU A 212 0.96 -25.39 -11.29
N LYS A 213 1.95 -26.22 -11.62
CA LYS A 213 2.63 -26.22 -12.93
C LYS A 213 1.61 -26.43 -14.07
N GLY A 214 1.79 -25.69 -15.16
CA GLY A 214 0.88 -25.73 -16.29
C GLY A 214 -0.44 -24.97 -16.09
N PHE A 215 -0.58 -24.27 -14.95
CA PHE A 215 -1.80 -23.49 -14.68
C PHE A 215 -1.51 -22.06 -14.19
N ASN A 216 -0.81 -21.92 -13.07
CA ASN A 216 -0.59 -20.60 -12.44
C ASN A 216 0.89 -20.27 -12.24
N ASP A 217 1.78 -21.06 -12.80
CA ASP A 217 3.19 -20.76 -12.85
C ASP A 217 3.50 -19.60 -13.81
N LEU A 218 4.67 -19.00 -13.63
CA LEU A 218 5.10 -17.84 -14.40
C LEU A 218 5.25 -18.16 -15.88
N GLN A 219 5.79 -19.35 -16.21
CA GLN A 219 6.01 -19.75 -17.58
C GLN A 219 4.71 -19.89 -18.36
N THR A 220 3.68 -20.46 -17.72
CA THR A 220 2.37 -20.66 -18.33
C THR A 220 1.59 -19.35 -18.47
N LYS A 221 1.59 -18.51 -17.43
CA LYS A 221 0.81 -17.26 -17.41
C LYS A 221 1.48 -16.10 -18.16
N PHE A 222 2.80 -16.07 -18.17
CA PHE A 222 3.60 -14.98 -18.74
C PHE A 222 4.77 -15.54 -19.57
N PRO A 223 4.49 -16.24 -20.68
CA PRO A 223 5.53 -16.92 -21.47
C PRO A 223 6.60 -15.96 -21.99
N LEU A 224 6.22 -14.76 -22.44
CA LEU A 224 7.17 -13.75 -22.91
C LEU A 224 8.08 -13.27 -21.77
N LEU A 225 7.53 -13.12 -20.56
CA LEU A 225 8.31 -12.73 -19.41
C LEU A 225 9.25 -13.86 -18.95
N ALA A 226 8.83 -15.10 -19.10
CA ALA A 226 9.64 -16.26 -18.78
C ALA A 226 10.90 -16.38 -19.66
N THR A 227 10.90 -15.85 -20.90
CA THR A 227 12.09 -15.80 -21.74
C THR A 227 13.18 -14.87 -21.21
N GLU A 228 12.82 -13.93 -20.35
CA GLU A 228 13.75 -13.04 -19.67
C GLU A 228 14.34 -13.63 -18.37
N TRP A 229 14.00 -14.88 -18.04
CA TRP A 229 14.53 -15.57 -16.88
C TRP A 229 16.01 -15.89 -17.07
N SER A 230 16.87 -15.34 -16.22
CA SER A 230 18.30 -15.57 -16.34
C SER A 230 18.68 -16.97 -15.86
N GLU A 231 19.65 -17.59 -16.54
CA GLU A 231 20.26 -18.88 -16.15
C GLU A 231 20.93 -18.84 -14.77
N LYS A 232 21.26 -17.65 -14.27
CA LYS A 232 21.78 -17.45 -12.90
C LYS A 232 20.80 -17.87 -11.80
N ASN A 233 19.55 -18.14 -12.14
CA ASN A 233 18.56 -18.62 -11.19
C ASN A 233 18.58 -20.12 -10.98
N LEU A 234 19.27 -20.88 -11.82
CA LEU A 234 19.29 -22.35 -11.73
C LEU A 234 19.71 -22.84 -10.33
N PRO A 235 19.06 -23.87 -9.77
CA PRO A 235 18.07 -24.75 -10.42
C PRO A 235 16.60 -24.22 -10.41
N LEU A 236 16.34 -22.99 -9.98
CA LEU A 236 15.00 -22.40 -9.98
C LEU A 236 14.59 -22.00 -11.39
N THR A 237 13.47 -22.54 -11.85
CA THR A 237 12.91 -22.30 -13.18
C THR A 237 11.60 -21.49 -13.13
N PRO A 238 11.17 -20.86 -14.24
CA PRO A 238 9.95 -20.04 -14.25
C PRO A 238 8.66 -20.83 -13.94
N ASP A 239 8.63 -22.13 -14.22
CA ASP A 239 7.52 -23.03 -13.91
C ASP A 239 7.48 -23.44 -12.42
N ALA A 240 8.53 -23.09 -11.65
CA ALA A 240 8.62 -23.32 -10.21
C ALA A 240 8.23 -22.09 -9.35
N VAL A 241 7.71 -21.03 -9.96
CA VAL A 241 7.22 -19.81 -9.29
C VAL A 241 5.92 -19.33 -9.92
N ASN A 242 5.07 -18.66 -9.15
CA ASN A 242 3.89 -17.99 -9.67
C ASN A 242 4.08 -16.47 -9.77
N ASP A 243 3.14 -15.79 -10.41
CA ASP A 243 3.11 -14.34 -10.63
C ASP A 243 3.08 -13.50 -9.34
N LYS A 244 2.67 -14.09 -8.22
CA LYS A 244 2.63 -13.44 -6.90
C LYS A 244 3.85 -13.71 -6.04
N SER A 245 4.83 -14.44 -6.57
CA SER A 245 6.04 -14.83 -5.84
C SER A 245 6.84 -13.62 -5.37
N THR A 246 7.25 -13.65 -4.11
CA THR A 246 8.14 -12.66 -3.49
C THR A 246 9.62 -13.02 -3.63
N LYS A 247 9.94 -14.09 -4.36
CA LYS A 247 11.32 -14.47 -4.63
C LYS A 247 12.01 -13.40 -5.46
N ASN A 248 13.20 -13.02 -5.02
CA ASN A 248 14.07 -12.08 -5.74
C ASN A 248 14.97 -12.89 -6.69
N VAL A 249 14.78 -12.71 -7.99
CA VAL A 249 15.43 -13.51 -9.05
C VAL A 249 16.14 -12.63 -10.05
N TRP A 250 17.05 -13.23 -10.82
CA TRP A 250 17.76 -12.58 -11.92
C TRP A 250 16.92 -12.60 -13.21
N TRP A 251 16.85 -11.47 -13.85
CA TRP A 251 16.20 -11.28 -15.16
C TRP A 251 17.24 -10.85 -16.17
N LYS A 252 17.09 -11.28 -17.40
CA LYS A 252 17.90 -10.87 -18.55
C LYS A 252 17.00 -10.12 -19.52
N CYS A 253 17.26 -8.84 -19.72
CA CYS A 253 16.44 -8.01 -20.59
C CYS A 253 16.49 -8.49 -22.05
N SER A 254 15.35 -8.71 -22.65
CA SER A 254 15.23 -9.10 -24.07
C SER A 254 15.71 -8.00 -25.02
N THR A 255 15.69 -6.74 -24.62
CA THR A 255 16.05 -5.58 -25.44
C THR A 255 17.55 -5.25 -25.38
N CYS A 256 18.11 -5.15 -24.17
CA CYS A 256 19.50 -4.66 -23.97
C CYS A 256 20.46 -5.75 -23.45
N GLY A 257 19.96 -6.94 -23.13
CA GLY A 257 20.78 -8.03 -22.58
C GLY A 257 21.23 -7.84 -21.12
N TYR A 258 20.92 -6.69 -20.50
CA TYR A 258 21.32 -6.41 -19.13
C TYR A 258 20.66 -7.38 -18.16
N GLU A 259 21.43 -7.86 -17.19
CA GLU A 259 20.93 -8.73 -16.14
C GLU A 259 20.80 -7.99 -14.83
N TRP A 260 19.62 -8.06 -14.23
CA TRP A 260 19.33 -7.41 -12.96
C TRP A 260 18.50 -8.31 -12.05
N LYS A 261 18.45 -7.97 -10.79
CA LYS A 261 17.73 -8.74 -9.77
C LYS A 261 16.52 -7.97 -9.27
N VAL A 262 15.35 -8.59 -9.39
CA VAL A 262 14.10 -8.01 -8.88
C VAL A 262 13.10 -9.12 -8.54
N VAL A 263 12.18 -8.82 -7.61
CA VAL A 263 11.13 -9.74 -7.17
C VAL A 263 10.18 -10.06 -8.32
N VAL A 264 9.81 -11.35 -8.47
CA VAL A 264 8.91 -11.83 -9.55
C VAL A 264 7.63 -11.00 -9.62
N LYS A 265 6.94 -10.81 -8.49
CA LYS A 265 5.71 -10.00 -8.41
C LYS A 265 5.90 -8.56 -8.92
N ALA A 266 7.05 -7.96 -8.67
CA ALA A 266 7.35 -6.60 -9.13
C ALA A 266 7.57 -6.57 -10.65
N ARG A 267 8.28 -7.58 -11.21
CA ARG A 267 8.50 -7.70 -12.66
C ARG A 267 7.19 -7.91 -13.40
N VAL A 268 6.32 -8.79 -12.91
CA VAL A 268 4.98 -9.04 -13.48
C VAL A 268 4.09 -7.78 -13.46
N LYS A 269 4.23 -6.93 -12.46
CA LYS A 269 3.50 -5.65 -12.35
C LYS A 269 4.05 -4.53 -13.26
N GLY A 270 4.95 -4.86 -14.18
CA GLY A 270 5.53 -3.88 -15.11
C GLY A 270 6.88 -3.30 -14.65
N GLY A 271 7.56 -3.95 -13.70
CA GLY A 271 8.92 -3.55 -13.33
C GLY A 271 9.86 -3.66 -14.54
N MET A 272 10.32 -2.54 -15.06
CA MET A 272 11.18 -2.47 -16.25
C MET A 272 12.64 -2.73 -15.90
N CYS A 273 13.41 -3.16 -16.91
CA CYS A 273 14.86 -3.19 -16.86
C CYS A 273 15.39 -1.81 -16.45
N SER A 274 16.31 -1.78 -15.48
CA SER A 274 16.86 -0.52 -14.96
C SER A 274 17.65 0.26 -16.02
N VAL A 275 18.23 -0.43 -17.00
CA VAL A 275 18.96 0.20 -18.11
C VAL A 275 17.97 0.79 -19.12
N CYS A 276 16.97 0.03 -19.57
CA CYS A 276 15.96 0.53 -20.51
C CYS A 276 15.08 1.63 -19.87
N ALA A 277 14.93 1.62 -18.55
CA ALA A 277 14.26 2.69 -17.79
C ALA A 277 15.22 3.82 -17.38
N GLU A 278 16.45 3.85 -17.90
CA GLU A 278 17.48 4.86 -17.71
C GLU A 278 17.90 5.11 -16.25
N ARG A 279 17.61 4.16 -15.35
CA ARG A 279 18.01 4.22 -13.94
C ARG A 279 19.39 3.62 -13.67
N ALA A 280 19.92 2.88 -14.65
CA ALA A 280 21.28 2.32 -14.63
C ALA A 280 21.96 2.55 -15.99
N VAL A 281 23.28 2.61 -15.99
CA VAL A 281 24.08 2.79 -17.18
C VAL A 281 24.68 1.46 -17.59
N LEU A 282 24.53 1.12 -18.85
CA LEU A 282 25.17 -0.03 -19.51
C LEU A 282 26.08 0.52 -20.60
N GLN A 283 27.40 0.34 -20.41
CA GLN A 283 28.41 0.76 -21.39
C GLN A 283 28.17 0.08 -22.75
N GLY A 284 28.25 0.85 -23.81
CA GLY A 284 27.99 0.42 -25.18
C GLY A 284 26.49 0.36 -25.53
N TYR A 285 25.59 0.82 -24.66
CA TYR A 285 24.14 0.83 -24.91
C TYR A 285 23.49 2.17 -24.64
N ASN A 286 23.47 2.65 -23.37
CA ASN A 286 22.81 3.91 -22.96
C ASN A 286 23.77 4.86 -22.24
N ASP A 287 25.06 4.60 -22.30
CA ASP A 287 26.08 5.52 -21.81
C ASP A 287 26.22 6.73 -22.74
N LEU A 288 26.66 7.84 -22.19
CA LEU A 288 26.81 9.11 -22.92
C LEU A 288 27.77 8.97 -24.11
N GLY A 289 28.85 8.20 -23.95
CA GLY A 289 29.81 7.99 -25.02
C GLY A 289 29.21 7.31 -26.24
N THR A 290 28.25 6.42 -26.02
CA THR A 290 27.55 5.71 -27.09
C THR A 290 26.39 6.53 -27.67
N THR A 291 25.62 7.22 -26.84
CA THR A 291 24.41 7.95 -27.27
C THR A 291 24.69 9.32 -27.85
N ASP A 292 25.73 10.01 -27.38
CA ASP A 292 26.06 11.38 -27.76
C ASP A 292 27.59 11.56 -28.00
N PRO A 293 28.15 10.79 -28.98
CA PRO A 293 29.61 10.75 -29.17
C PRO A 293 30.22 12.09 -29.55
N HIS A 294 29.43 13.02 -30.11
CA HIS A 294 29.87 14.34 -30.46
C HIS A 294 30.26 15.19 -29.22
N LEU A 295 29.69 14.92 -28.05
CA LEU A 295 30.01 15.60 -26.81
C LEU A 295 31.31 15.12 -26.15
N LEU A 296 31.93 14.05 -26.65
CA LEU A 296 33.18 13.53 -26.08
C LEU A 296 34.35 14.49 -26.20
N SER A 297 34.41 15.31 -27.28
CA SER A 297 35.42 16.33 -27.49
C SER A 297 35.30 17.48 -26.47
N GLU A 298 34.10 17.69 -25.94
CA GLU A 298 33.83 18.71 -24.94
C GLU A 298 33.94 18.20 -23.50
N TRP A 299 34.13 16.90 -23.29
CA TRP A 299 34.22 16.31 -21.93
C TRP A 299 35.58 16.62 -21.30
N ASP A 300 35.57 17.31 -20.16
CA ASP A 300 36.82 17.57 -19.42
C ASP A 300 37.22 16.36 -18.60
N PHE A 301 38.04 15.46 -19.19
CA PHE A 301 38.49 14.23 -18.57
C PHE A 301 39.32 14.43 -17.29
N GLU A 302 40.04 15.54 -17.19
CA GLU A 302 40.90 15.84 -16.04
C GLU A 302 40.04 16.24 -14.82
N LYS A 303 39.07 17.16 -15.03
CA LYS A 303 38.23 17.66 -13.94
C LYS A 303 37.12 16.72 -13.54
N ASN A 304 36.72 15.78 -14.41
CA ASN A 304 35.68 14.81 -14.18
C ASN A 304 36.19 13.46 -13.71
N ALA A 305 37.38 13.33 -13.15
CA ALA A 305 38.08 12.08 -12.81
C ALA A 305 37.16 10.94 -12.26
N LYS A 306 36.11 11.29 -11.54
CA LYS A 306 35.12 10.34 -10.98
C LYS A 306 34.09 9.86 -12.00
N TRP A 307 33.77 10.68 -13.01
CA TRP A 307 32.74 10.41 -13.99
C TRP A 307 33.35 10.33 -15.38
N THR A 308 33.00 9.30 -16.12
CA THR A 308 33.40 9.12 -17.50
C THR A 308 32.16 9.03 -18.39
N PRO A 309 32.24 9.38 -19.68
CA PRO A 309 31.10 9.20 -20.60
C PRO A 309 30.53 7.77 -20.64
N SER A 310 31.35 6.77 -20.29
CA SER A 310 30.91 5.36 -20.24
C SER A 310 30.15 4.97 -18.96
N ASN A 311 30.17 5.79 -17.90
CA ASN A 311 29.49 5.49 -16.64
C ASN A 311 28.36 6.48 -16.29
N VAL A 312 27.98 7.34 -17.22
CA VAL A 312 26.86 8.27 -17.12
C VAL A 312 25.95 8.15 -18.32
N SER A 313 24.64 8.33 -18.14
CA SER A 313 23.67 8.36 -19.26
C SER A 313 23.37 9.78 -19.70
N ARG A 314 22.84 9.94 -20.92
CA ARG A 314 22.41 11.21 -21.48
C ARG A 314 21.36 11.96 -20.63
N ASN A 315 20.52 11.22 -19.86
CA ASN A 315 19.49 11.78 -19.00
C ASN A 315 19.97 12.04 -17.56
N SER A 316 21.28 11.98 -17.33
CA SER A 316 21.85 12.18 -16.02
C SER A 316 21.78 13.66 -15.57
N MET A 317 21.22 13.89 -14.39
CA MET A 317 21.18 15.21 -13.74
C MET A 317 22.52 15.61 -13.09
N LYS A 318 23.57 14.80 -13.29
CA LYS A 318 24.90 15.11 -12.73
C LYS A 318 25.46 16.35 -13.36
N VAL A 319 26.04 17.22 -12.54
CA VAL A 319 26.77 18.38 -12.95
C VAL A 319 28.23 17.99 -13.16
N VAL A 320 28.72 18.15 -14.39
CA VAL A 320 30.08 17.81 -14.80
C VAL A 320 30.79 18.99 -15.43
N TRP A 321 32.09 18.86 -15.62
CA TRP A 321 32.88 19.87 -16.31
C TRP A 321 32.91 19.61 -17.81
N TRP A 322 32.67 20.66 -18.56
CA TRP A 322 32.75 20.71 -20.02
C TRP A 322 33.83 21.67 -20.46
N LYS A 323 34.47 21.38 -21.58
CA LYS A 323 35.48 22.25 -22.20
C LYS A 323 35.07 22.45 -23.65
N CYS A 324 34.60 23.66 -24.00
CA CYS A 324 34.20 23.93 -25.37
C CYS A 324 35.40 24.10 -26.30
N GLU A 325 35.18 24.08 -27.61
CA GLU A 325 36.22 24.24 -28.64
C GLU A 325 36.97 25.58 -28.52
N ALA A 326 36.36 26.64 -27.97
CA ALA A 326 36.99 27.89 -27.69
C ALA A 326 37.90 27.89 -26.43
N GLY A 327 38.00 26.74 -25.74
CA GLY A 327 38.84 26.54 -24.56
C GLY A 327 38.20 26.94 -23.22
N HIS A 328 36.94 27.39 -23.20
CA HIS A 328 36.24 27.70 -21.93
C HIS A 328 35.90 26.44 -21.17
N SER A 329 36.23 26.42 -19.87
CA SER A 329 35.89 25.33 -18.97
C SER A 329 34.73 25.77 -18.08
N TYR A 330 33.61 25.02 -18.11
CA TYR A 330 32.39 25.36 -17.39
C TYR A 330 31.68 24.13 -16.81
N ARG A 331 30.77 24.36 -15.91
CA ARG A 331 29.94 23.29 -15.30
C ARG A 331 28.53 23.35 -15.80
N ALA A 332 28.01 22.19 -16.25
CA ALA A 332 26.61 22.05 -16.64
C ALA A 332 26.13 20.63 -16.35
N LYS A 333 24.81 20.47 -16.22
CA LYS A 333 24.21 19.14 -16.15
C LYS A 333 24.38 18.43 -17.48
N ILE A 334 24.49 17.12 -17.44
CA ILE A 334 24.54 16.32 -18.67
C ILE A 334 23.28 16.57 -19.50
N THR A 335 22.10 16.58 -18.87
CA THR A 335 20.82 16.85 -19.55
C THR A 335 20.78 18.23 -20.24
N GLU A 336 21.45 19.25 -19.71
CA GLU A 336 21.51 20.56 -20.32
C GLU A 336 22.24 20.50 -21.67
N ARG A 337 23.25 19.61 -21.79
CA ARG A 337 24.02 19.46 -23.03
C ARG A 337 23.33 18.49 -24.01
N THR A 338 22.70 17.41 -23.51
CA THR A 338 22.17 16.33 -24.36
C THR A 338 20.72 16.56 -24.79
N ILE A 339 19.86 17.09 -23.90
CA ILE A 339 18.42 17.27 -24.14
C ILE A 339 18.11 18.72 -24.48
N GLU A 340 18.58 19.64 -23.64
CA GLU A 340 18.28 21.06 -23.81
C GLU A 340 19.20 21.72 -24.86
N GLN A 341 20.25 20.99 -25.28
CA GLN A 341 21.23 21.43 -26.30
C GLN A 341 21.82 22.82 -26.02
N LYS A 342 21.98 23.15 -24.73
CA LYS A 342 22.61 24.39 -24.30
C LYS A 342 24.11 24.37 -24.59
N ASP A 343 24.59 25.42 -25.20
CA ASP A 343 26.02 25.61 -25.48
C ASP A 343 26.80 26.14 -24.26
N CYS A 344 28.09 26.40 -24.48
CA CYS A 344 28.94 27.03 -23.48
C CYS A 344 28.37 28.40 -23.06
N PRO A 345 28.08 28.63 -21.77
CA PRO A 345 27.47 29.88 -21.31
C PRO A 345 28.30 31.13 -21.66
N GLN A 346 29.63 30.98 -21.68
CA GLN A 346 30.52 32.07 -22.03
C GLN A 346 30.48 32.37 -23.53
N CYS A 347 30.52 31.31 -24.37
CA CYS A 347 30.36 31.48 -25.82
C CYS A 347 28.99 32.04 -26.16
N GLU A 348 27.94 31.62 -25.50
CA GLU A 348 26.60 32.15 -25.71
C GLU A 348 26.51 33.64 -25.31
N ALA A 349 27.09 34.03 -24.17
CA ALA A 349 27.14 35.43 -23.77
C ALA A 349 27.90 36.29 -24.78
N GLU A 350 29.04 35.80 -25.31
CA GLU A 350 29.81 36.48 -26.35
C GLU A 350 29.05 36.57 -27.68
N PHE A 351 28.32 35.49 -28.05
CA PHE A 351 27.44 35.48 -29.23
C PHE A 351 26.31 36.51 -29.08
N GLN A 352 25.62 36.56 -27.94
CA GLN A 352 24.57 37.54 -27.67
C GLN A 352 25.11 38.97 -27.74
N GLN A 353 26.36 39.19 -27.32
CA GLN A 353 27.01 40.47 -27.39
C GLN A 353 27.36 40.85 -28.83
N ALA A 354 27.78 39.91 -29.66
CA ALA A 354 28.14 40.12 -31.07
C ALA A 354 26.92 40.15 -32.01
N LEU A 355 25.80 39.53 -31.62
CA LEU A 355 24.62 39.30 -32.45
C LEU A 355 24.04 40.57 -33.09
N PRO A 356 23.90 41.75 -32.40
CA PRO A 356 23.39 42.97 -32.99
C PRO A 356 24.23 43.41 -34.20
N GLN A 357 25.54 43.43 -34.05
CA GLN A 357 26.47 43.84 -35.12
C GLN A 357 26.46 42.84 -36.28
N MET A 358 26.43 41.52 -36.00
CA MET A 358 26.35 40.47 -37.02
C MET A 358 25.06 40.58 -37.86
N LEU A 359 23.91 40.86 -37.18
CA LEU A 359 22.63 41.08 -37.86
C LEU A 359 22.65 42.29 -38.76
N ILE A 360 23.18 43.43 -38.27
CA ILE A 360 23.30 44.67 -39.05
C ILE A 360 24.15 44.43 -40.29
N MET A 361 25.30 43.75 -40.16
CA MET A 361 26.15 43.40 -41.28
C MET A 361 25.46 42.47 -42.28
N MET A 362 24.76 41.43 -41.79
CA MET A 362 24.07 40.48 -42.65
C MET A 362 22.92 41.17 -43.42
N TYR A 363 22.06 41.93 -42.73
CA TYR A 363 20.92 42.59 -43.36
C TYR A 363 21.35 43.74 -44.27
N GLY A 364 22.41 44.47 -43.91
CA GLY A 364 23.00 45.47 -44.77
C GLY A 364 23.48 44.83 -46.08
N ALA A 365 24.29 43.80 -46.02
CA ALA A 365 24.79 43.09 -47.20
C ALA A 365 23.66 42.50 -48.06
N GLN A 366 22.58 41.95 -47.46
CA GLN A 366 21.42 41.43 -48.21
C GLN A 366 20.65 42.51 -48.97
N ASN A 367 20.73 43.79 -48.54
CA ASN A 367 19.99 44.92 -49.13
C ASN A 367 20.92 45.95 -49.83
N GLY A 368 22.18 45.60 -50.08
CA GLY A 368 23.11 46.42 -50.81
C GLY A 368 23.55 47.66 -50.01
N VAL A 369 23.39 47.61 -48.68
CA VAL A 369 23.84 48.73 -47.82
C VAL A 369 25.24 48.45 -47.28
N THR A 370 26.17 49.36 -47.44
CA THR A 370 27.50 49.24 -46.84
C THR A 370 27.41 49.39 -45.32
N VAL A 371 28.05 48.48 -44.62
CA VAL A 371 28.15 48.58 -43.15
C VAL A 371 29.60 48.60 -42.75
N LYS A 372 29.98 49.71 -42.18
CA LYS A 372 31.34 49.93 -41.62
C LYS A 372 31.25 49.61 -40.12
N SER A 373 31.95 48.57 -39.67
CA SER A 373 31.94 48.16 -38.25
C SER A 373 33.15 48.72 -37.50
N ASN A 374 32.94 49.08 -36.24
CA ASN A 374 33.95 49.60 -35.33
C ASN A 374 34.79 50.76 -35.96
N SER A 375 34.12 51.67 -36.70
CA SER A 375 34.80 52.75 -37.40
C SER A 375 34.98 53.97 -36.49
N ASP A 376 36.22 54.32 -36.20
CA ASP A 376 36.59 55.50 -35.44
C ASP A 376 36.71 56.72 -36.32
N SER A 377 36.85 56.53 -37.64
CA SER A 377 37.31 57.50 -38.55
C SER A 377 36.28 58.56 -38.94
N GLU A 378 34.99 58.33 -38.82
CA GLU A 378 33.97 59.25 -39.31
C GLU A 378 33.33 60.12 -38.22
N LEU A 379 33.32 59.63 -36.96
CA LEU A 379 32.78 60.38 -35.83
C LEU A 379 33.81 60.72 -34.75
N GLY A 380 35.05 60.27 -34.92
CA GLY A 380 36.10 60.42 -33.91
C GLY A 380 35.91 59.65 -32.65
N MET A 381 34.92 58.71 -32.66
CA MET A 381 34.57 57.82 -31.54
C MET A 381 34.16 56.45 -32.07
N PRO A 382 34.46 55.38 -31.35
CA PRO A 382 34.08 54.04 -31.75
C PRO A 382 32.56 53.85 -31.69
N ILE A 383 31.93 53.32 -32.77
CA ILE A 383 30.52 52.92 -32.86
C ILE A 383 30.39 51.46 -33.34
N ALA A 384 29.36 50.80 -32.95
CA ALA A 384 29.18 49.41 -33.32
C ALA A 384 29.01 49.19 -34.83
N ALA A 385 28.28 50.07 -35.51
CA ALA A 385 28.12 50.05 -36.94
C ALA A 385 27.78 51.44 -37.49
N PHE A 386 28.32 51.78 -38.67
CA PHE A 386 27.99 53.00 -39.45
C PHE A 386 27.50 52.57 -40.84
N LEU A 387 26.36 53.12 -41.26
CA LEU A 387 25.69 52.85 -42.54
C LEU A 387 25.67 54.17 -43.35
N PRO A 388 26.69 54.44 -44.17
CA PRO A 388 26.83 55.70 -44.88
C PRO A 388 25.66 56.07 -45.76
N GLU A 389 25.11 55.08 -46.52
CA GLU A 389 23.99 55.32 -47.44
C GLU A 389 22.68 55.67 -46.73
N LEU A 390 22.56 55.28 -45.45
CA LEU A 390 21.40 55.57 -44.63
C LEU A 390 21.62 56.78 -43.68
N HIS A 391 22.76 57.38 -43.72
CA HIS A 391 23.15 58.45 -42.80
C HIS A 391 22.88 58.07 -41.35
N CYS A 392 23.28 56.86 -40.97
CA CYS A 392 22.90 56.23 -39.73
C CYS A 392 24.08 55.63 -38.97
N ALA A 393 24.17 55.96 -37.69
CA ALA A 393 25.10 55.37 -36.75
C ALA A 393 24.31 54.48 -35.77
N VAL A 394 24.84 53.32 -35.48
CA VAL A 394 24.17 52.31 -34.60
C VAL A 394 25.14 51.91 -33.51
N ASP A 395 24.65 51.87 -32.29
CA ASP A 395 25.40 51.42 -31.14
C ASP A 395 24.55 50.38 -30.33
N VAL A 396 25.20 49.64 -29.42
CA VAL A 396 24.52 48.72 -28.50
C VAL A 396 24.44 49.36 -27.13
N ALA A 397 23.28 49.24 -26.47
CA ALA A 397 23.03 49.90 -25.19
C ALA A 397 24.13 49.64 -24.15
N GLY A 398 24.65 50.69 -23.57
CA GLY A 398 25.68 50.64 -22.53
C GLY A 398 25.11 50.11 -21.21
N THR A 399 25.91 49.34 -20.49
CA THR A 399 25.56 48.78 -19.19
C THR A 399 26.00 49.63 -18.01
N THR A 400 27.14 50.30 -18.17
CA THR A 400 27.76 51.13 -17.14
C THR A 400 27.35 52.60 -17.25
N VAL A 401 27.53 53.36 -16.19
CA VAL A 401 27.30 54.82 -16.19
C VAL A 401 28.21 55.54 -17.19
N THR A 402 29.43 55.03 -17.29
CA THR A 402 30.45 55.62 -18.26
C THR A 402 30.00 55.38 -19.70
N GLU A 403 29.63 54.12 -20.07
CA GLU A 403 29.12 53.79 -21.41
C GLU A 403 27.87 54.60 -21.79
N LYS A 404 26.94 54.80 -20.85
CA LYS A 404 25.74 55.63 -21.08
C LYS A 404 26.08 57.13 -21.29
N ARG A 405 27.09 57.65 -20.59
CA ARG A 405 27.56 58.99 -20.82
C ARG A 405 28.22 59.15 -22.20
N GLU A 406 29.06 58.21 -22.59
CA GLU A 406 29.66 58.14 -23.91
C GLU A 406 28.60 58.04 -25.00
N GLN A 407 27.52 57.24 -24.79
CA GLN A 407 26.39 57.17 -25.73
C GLN A 407 25.70 58.56 -25.90
N GLY A 408 25.51 59.31 -24.82
CA GLY A 408 24.96 60.66 -24.88
C GLY A 408 25.86 61.63 -25.68
N VAL A 409 27.17 61.48 -25.55
CA VAL A 409 28.12 62.26 -26.35
C VAL A 409 28.03 61.85 -27.82
N LYS A 410 28.01 60.55 -28.13
CA LYS A 410 27.87 60.05 -29.51
C LYS A 410 26.57 60.53 -30.17
N GLU A 411 25.47 60.53 -29.44
CA GLU A 411 24.17 61.00 -29.89
C GLU A 411 24.26 62.52 -30.29
N HIS A 412 24.86 63.29 -29.42
CA HIS A 412 25.04 64.70 -29.69
C HIS A 412 25.92 64.96 -30.93
N ILE A 413 27.05 64.24 -31.10
CA ILE A 413 27.90 64.30 -32.27
C ILE A 413 27.11 63.88 -33.52
N CYS A 414 26.33 62.82 -33.48
CA CYS A 414 25.50 62.42 -34.59
C CYS A 414 24.49 63.52 -34.99
N GLN A 415 23.83 64.13 -34.00
CA GLN A 415 22.89 65.26 -34.24
C GLN A 415 23.58 66.42 -34.92
N CYS A 416 24.76 66.80 -34.46
CA CYS A 416 25.57 67.91 -35.10
C CYS A 416 25.94 67.60 -36.56
N ASN A 417 26.12 66.32 -36.89
CA ASN A 417 26.48 65.83 -38.23
C ASN A 417 25.25 65.40 -39.07
N GLN A 418 24.05 65.66 -38.63
CA GLN A 418 22.78 65.31 -39.30
C GLN A 418 22.65 63.79 -39.54
N LEU A 419 23.17 62.97 -38.63
CA LEU A 419 23.13 61.56 -38.69
C LEU A 419 22.02 61.03 -37.73
N SER A 420 21.29 59.98 -38.12
CA SER A 420 20.42 59.25 -37.25
C SER A 420 21.23 58.35 -36.31
N TYR A 421 20.98 58.43 -35.02
CA TYR A 421 21.63 57.57 -34.03
C TYR A 421 20.65 56.55 -33.44
N TYR A 422 20.97 55.28 -33.55
CA TYR A 422 20.12 54.16 -33.02
C TYR A 422 20.86 53.35 -31.94
N ILE A 423 20.19 53.09 -30.86
CA ILE A 423 20.69 52.24 -29.78
C ILE A 423 19.90 50.94 -29.77
N ILE A 424 20.57 49.83 -30.09
CA ILE A 424 19.98 48.48 -29.97
C ILE A 424 20.08 48.05 -28.51
N LYS A 425 18.94 47.74 -27.91
CA LYS A 425 18.86 47.24 -26.51
C LYS A 425 19.55 45.91 -26.37
N ARG A 426 20.31 45.72 -25.31
CA ARG A 426 20.83 44.40 -24.94
C ARG A 426 19.68 43.52 -24.47
N SER A 427 19.64 42.30 -24.92
CA SER A 427 18.68 41.28 -24.49
C SER A 427 19.35 39.92 -24.44
N THR A 428 18.90 39.06 -23.53
CA THR A 428 19.25 37.66 -23.53
C THR A 428 18.39 36.86 -24.49
N ASP A 429 17.32 37.46 -25.03
CA ASP A 429 16.48 36.90 -26.07
C ASP A 429 16.96 37.38 -27.44
N ALA A 430 17.53 36.49 -28.23
CA ALA A 430 18.00 36.72 -29.56
C ALA A 430 16.92 37.24 -30.53
N LEU A 431 15.66 36.75 -30.36
CA LEU A 431 14.53 37.20 -31.18
C LEU A 431 14.19 38.66 -30.93
N GLN A 432 14.33 39.13 -29.71
CA GLN A 432 14.13 40.54 -29.37
C GLN A 432 15.21 41.41 -30.05
N ILE A 433 16.46 40.96 -30.06
CA ILE A 433 17.56 41.66 -30.77
C ILE A 433 17.26 41.75 -32.27
N VAL A 434 16.84 40.66 -32.90
CA VAL A 434 16.41 40.65 -34.32
C VAL A 434 15.30 41.68 -34.56
N THR A 435 14.30 41.71 -33.68
CA THR A 435 13.18 42.66 -33.80
C THR A 435 13.62 44.10 -33.71
N GLU A 436 14.53 44.43 -32.80
CA GLU A 436 15.11 45.77 -32.65
C GLU A 436 15.92 46.18 -33.90
N VAL A 437 16.76 45.26 -34.42
CA VAL A 437 17.53 45.51 -35.64
C VAL A 437 16.63 45.69 -36.86
N LYS A 438 15.61 44.85 -37.04
CA LYS A 438 14.60 45.00 -38.11
C LYS A 438 13.85 46.31 -38.01
N ALA A 439 13.48 46.75 -36.81
CA ALA A 439 12.83 48.04 -36.59
C ALA A 439 13.73 49.22 -36.99
N MET A 440 15.02 49.13 -36.74
CA MET A 440 16.02 50.12 -37.18
C MET A 440 16.06 50.22 -38.71
N PHE A 441 16.15 49.09 -39.42
CA PHE A 441 16.10 49.08 -40.90
C PHE A 441 14.78 49.62 -41.44
N ALA A 442 13.65 49.25 -40.85
CA ALA A 442 12.32 49.70 -41.25
C ALA A 442 12.16 51.24 -41.12
N ARG A 443 12.73 51.86 -40.08
CA ARG A 443 12.77 53.32 -39.92
C ARG A 443 13.57 54.06 -41.06
N ASN A 444 14.45 53.30 -41.71
CA ASN A 444 15.20 53.75 -42.87
C ASN A 444 14.60 53.24 -44.20
N HIS A 445 13.29 52.91 -44.19
CA HIS A 445 12.51 52.41 -45.33
C HIS A 445 12.97 51.08 -45.94
N ILE A 446 13.76 50.29 -45.21
CA ILE A 446 14.18 48.94 -45.61
C ILE A 446 13.39 47.89 -44.81
N TYR A 447 12.50 47.21 -45.46
CA TYR A 447 11.63 46.18 -44.82
C TYR A 447 12.19 44.78 -45.04
N LEU A 448 12.61 44.14 -43.96
CA LEU A 448 13.28 42.84 -43.96
C LEU A 448 12.26 41.71 -43.84
N HIS A 449 12.06 40.97 -44.92
CA HIS A 449 11.20 39.78 -44.96
C HIS A 449 12.01 38.51 -44.77
N THR A 450 12.55 38.28 -43.57
CA THR A 450 13.40 37.13 -43.26
C THR A 450 12.88 36.35 -42.04
N ASP A 451 13.25 35.09 -41.96
CA ASP A 451 12.95 34.23 -40.81
C ASP A 451 14.01 34.46 -39.71
N ALA A 452 13.58 35.08 -38.59
CA ALA A 452 14.43 35.40 -37.48
C ALA A 452 15.15 34.18 -36.87
N ASN A 453 14.45 33.02 -36.76
CA ASN A 453 15.06 31.82 -36.19
C ASN A 453 16.15 31.27 -37.12
N ARG A 454 15.91 31.28 -38.42
CA ARG A 454 16.88 30.86 -39.40
C ARG A 454 18.11 31.78 -39.38
N ASP A 455 17.89 33.09 -39.32
CA ASP A 455 18.97 34.09 -39.31
C ASP A 455 19.86 33.93 -38.07
N ILE A 456 19.25 33.76 -36.88
CA ILE A 456 20.00 33.53 -35.64
C ILE A 456 20.80 32.22 -35.75
N LYS A 457 20.21 31.15 -36.29
CA LYS A 457 20.90 29.89 -36.47
C LYS A 457 22.14 30.01 -37.37
N VAL A 458 22.00 30.64 -38.51
CA VAL A 458 23.10 30.84 -39.46
C VAL A 458 24.21 31.68 -38.85
N LEU A 459 23.86 32.77 -38.13
CA LEU A 459 24.84 33.60 -37.48
C LEU A 459 25.54 32.90 -36.32
N ARG A 460 24.82 32.08 -35.58
CA ARG A 460 25.36 31.28 -34.47
C ARG A 460 26.41 30.29 -35.02
N GLU A 461 26.09 29.55 -36.06
CA GLU A 461 26.99 28.58 -36.68
C GLU A 461 28.29 29.31 -37.20
N ARG A 462 28.15 30.46 -37.83
CA ARG A 462 29.30 31.27 -38.29
C ARG A 462 30.15 31.77 -37.12
N PHE A 463 29.53 32.23 -36.05
CA PHE A 463 30.23 32.71 -34.86
C PHE A 463 31.06 31.60 -34.21
N TYR A 464 30.50 30.43 -34.01
CA TYR A 464 31.20 29.29 -33.41
C TYR A 464 32.35 28.80 -34.32
N LEU A 465 32.15 28.73 -35.63
CA LEU A 465 33.20 28.36 -36.57
C LEU A 465 34.34 29.37 -36.55
N TRP A 466 34.05 30.64 -36.41
CA TRP A 466 35.10 31.68 -36.29
C TRP A 466 35.86 31.55 -34.96
N LYS A 467 35.16 31.33 -33.87
CA LYS A 467 35.75 31.13 -32.54
C LYS A 467 36.68 29.93 -32.48
N SER A 468 36.25 28.77 -32.97
CA SER A 468 37.08 27.56 -32.99
C SER A 468 38.37 27.76 -33.81
N ARG A 469 38.32 28.45 -34.96
CA ARG A 469 39.49 28.78 -35.76
C ARG A 469 40.43 29.75 -35.03
N SER A 470 39.90 30.74 -34.34
CA SER A 470 40.68 31.70 -33.58
C SER A 470 41.42 31.07 -32.39
N ALA A 471 40.77 30.12 -31.69
CA ALA A 471 41.39 29.36 -30.60
C ALA A 471 42.55 28.45 -31.09
N HIS A 472 42.39 27.81 -32.27
CA HIS A 472 43.45 26.99 -32.88
C HIS A 472 44.70 27.82 -33.31
N ASN A 473 44.49 29.07 -33.74
CA ASN A 473 45.59 29.94 -34.14
C ASN A 473 46.34 30.56 -32.96
N GLN A 474 45.76 30.61 -31.76
CA GLN A 474 46.41 31.06 -30.53
C GLN A 474 47.19 29.96 -29.81
N SER A 475 46.94 28.68 -30.15
CA SER A 475 47.63 27.54 -29.57
C SER A 475 48.84 27.04 -30.41
N LYS A 476 49.10 27.67 -31.50
CA LYS A 476 50.34 27.52 -32.30
C LYS A 476 51.31 28.71 -32.04
#